data_216343fe0bfe2b218dd38c36ae7f3e26
#
_entry.id   216343fe0bfe2b218dd38c36ae7f3e26
#
_cell.length_a   1.000
_cell.length_b   1.000
_cell.length_c   1.000
_cell.angle_alpha   90.00
_cell.angle_beta   90.00
_cell.angle_gamma   90.00
#
_symmetry.space_group_name_H-M   'P 1'
#
loop_
_entity.id
_entity.type
_entity.pdbx_description
1 polymer ?
#
loop_
_entity_poly.entity_id
_entity_poly.type
_entity_poly.pdbx_seq_one_letter_code
_entity_poly.pdbx_strand_id
1 'polypeptide(L)'
;MKIHKFTLVLSGVAEITPELADALYSATHGDIELNLRDGVAFLEFERTAPTLREAILAAIREVERADVGVRALRVESEGANVIAKINADLLGVVGG
;
A
#
# COMPACT_ATOMS: atom_id res chain seq x y z
N MET A 1 -3.60 -14.05 15.42
CA MET A 1 -3.44 -13.03 14.38
C MET A 1 -4.74 -12.28 14.17
N LYS A 2 -4.64 -11.02 13.79
CA LYS A 2 -5.80 -10.17 13.56
C LYS A 2 -5.87 -9.76 12.10
N ILE A 3 -7.09 -9.47 11.64
CA ILE A 3 -7.31 -8.90 10.32
C ILE A 3 -7.06 -7.40 10.41
N HIS A 4 -6.22 -6.90 9.54
CA HIS A 4 -5.88 -5.47 9.46
C HIS A 4 -6.35 -4.90 8.13
N LYS A 5 -7.01 -3.75 8.21
CA LYS A 5 -7.47 -3.02 7.02
C LYS A 5 -6.70 -1.71 6.93
N PHE A 6 -6.16 -1.45 5.76
CA PHE A 6 -5.44 -0.21 5.51
C PHE A 6 -5.41 0.06 4.01
N THR A 7 -5.06 1.29 3.65
CA THR A 7 -4.98 1.71 2.26
C THR A 7 -3.61 2.29 1.98
N LEU A 8 -3.01 1.86 0.88
CA LEU A 8 -1.80 2.49 0.35
C LEU A 8 -2.20 3.50 -0.72
N VAL A 9 -1.71 4.72 -0.59
CA VAL A 9 -1.85 5.74 -1.62
C VAL A 9 -0.63 5.62 -2.53
N LEU A 10 -0.88 5.46 -3.82
CA LEU A 10 0.17 5.13 -4.80
C LEU A 10 0.48 6.30 -5.72
N SER A 11 1.73 6.36 -6.18
CA SER A 11 2.15 7.27 -7.25
C SER A 11 2.47 6.47 -8.51
N GLY A 12 2.55 7.16 -9.65
CA GLY A 12 2.93 6.53 -10.91
C GLY A 12 1.78 5.84 -11.63
N VAL A 13 0.55 6.04 -11.17
CA VAL A 13 -0.63 5.43 -11.79
C VAL A 13 -1.45 6.52 -12.46
N ALA A 14 -1.46 6.55 -13.79
CA ALA A 14 -2.28 7.49 -14.55
C ALA A 14 -3.68 6.92 -14.78
N GLU A 15 -3.75 5.60 -14.99
CA GLU A 15 -5.02 4.90 -15.18
C GLU A 15 -4.86 3.46 -14.73
N ILE A 16 -5.97 2.81 -14.42
CA ILE A 16 -5.97 1.39 -14.05
C ILE A 16 -6.14 0.57 -15.31
N THR A 17 -5.09 -0.18 -15.66
CA THR A 17 -5.13 -1.11 -16.80
C THR A 17 -5.23 -2.54 -16.29
N PRO A 18 -5.70 -3.49 -17.12
CA PRO A 18 -5.72 -4.90 -16.72
C PRO A 18 -4.32 -5.42 -16.36
N GLU A 19 -3.29 -4.98 -17.07
CA GLU A 19 -1.92 -5.38 -16.81
C GLU A 19 -1.45 -4.91 -15.43
N LEU A 20 -1.78 -3.68 -15.07
CA LEU A 20 -1.43 -3.14 -13.76
C LEU A 20 -2.14 -3.91 -12.64
N ALA A 21 -3.44 -4.13 -12.81
CA ALA A 21 -4.22 -4.88 -11.84
C ALA A 21 -3.68 -6.29 -11.66
N ASP A 22 -3.40 -6.99 -12.75
CA ASP A 22 -2.86 -8.34 -12.71
C ASP A 22 -1.51 -8.40 -12.02
N ALA A 23 -0.63 -7.44 -12.32
CA ALA A 23 0.69 -7.38 -11.70
C ALA A 23 0.59 -7.20 -10.19
N LEU A 24 -0.30 -6.31 -9.73
CA LEU A 24 -0.49 -6.08 -8.31
C LEU A 24 -1.13 -7.27 -7.61
N TYR A 25 -2.12 -7.90 -8.25
CA TYR A 25 -2.70 -9.13 -7.71
C TYR A 25 -1.68 -10.25 -7.59
N SER A 26 -0.80 -10.38 -8.58
CA SER A 26 0.23 -11.42 -8.57
C SER A 26 1.31 -11.15 -7.53
N ALA A 27 1.62 -9.89 -7.27
CA ALA A 27 2.65 -9.52 -6.30
C ALA A 27 2.16 -9.56 -4.85
N THR A 28 0.85 -9.53 -4.65
CA THR A 28 0.21 -9.60 -3.33
C THR A 28 -0.45 -10.95 -3.16
N HIS A 29 -1.22 -11.13 -2.09
CA HIS A 29 -1.97 -12.37 -1.86
C HIS A 29 -3.39 -12.32 -2.43
N GLY A 30 -3.66 -11.36 -3.32
CA GLY A 30 -4.99 -11.19 -3.88
C GLY A 30 -5.97 -10.52 -2.90
N ASP A 31 -5.47 -10.06 -1.77
CA ASP A 31 -6.26 -9.43 -0.71
C ASP A 31 -6.30 -7.91 -0.87
N ILE A 32 -6.47 -7.47 -2.11
CA ILE A 32 -6.39 -6.06 -2.47
C ILE A 32 -7.60 -5.63 -3.30
N GLU A 33 -7.88 -4.32 -3.23
CA GLU A 33 -8.85 -3.66 -4.11
C GLU A 33 -8.21 -2.37 -4.60
N LEU A 34 -8.08 -2.24 -5.92
CA LEU A 34 -7.44 -1.09 -6.56
C LEU A 34 -8.49 -0.10 -7.04
N ASN A 35 -8.38 1.14 -6.61
CA ASN A 35 -9.28 2.23 -6.99
C ASN A 35 -8.51 3.46 -7.45
N LEU A 36 -9.08 4.18 -8.40
CA LEU A 36 -8.54 5.46 -8.86
C LEU A 36 -9.58 6.53 -8.58
N ARG A 37 -9.18 7.61 -7.91
CA ARG A 37 -10.07 8.70 -7.56
C ARG A 37 -9.33 10.03 -7.65
N ASP A 38 -9.87 10.95 -8.44
CA ASP A 38 -9.26 12.28 -8.64
C ASP A 38 -7.78 12.20 -9.06
N GLY A 39 -7.46 11.23 -9.93
CA GLY A 39 -6.10 11.04 -10.40
C GLY A 39 -5.15 10.40 -9.40
N VAL A 40 -5.66 9.94 -8.27
CA VAL A 40 -4.86 9.28 -7.23
C VAL A 40 -5.30 7.83 -7.10
N ALA A 41 -4.34 6.94 -7.12
CA ALA A 41 -4.59 5.51 -6.96
C ALA A 41 -4.55 5.11 -5.49
N PHE A 42 -5.52 4.31 -5.09
CA PHE A 42 -5.64 3.77 -3.74
C PHE A 42 -5.66 2.25 -3.83
N LEU A 43 -4.83 1.60 -3.04
CA LEU A 43 -4.79 0.14 -2.95
C LEU A 43 -5.23 -0.26 -1.55
N GLU A 44 -6.44 -0.78 -1.44
CA GLU A 44 -7.00 -1.17 -0.16
C GLU A 44 -6.62 -2.62 0.14
N PHE A 45 -6.18 -2.85 1.38
CA PHE A 45 -5.79 -4.17 1.85
C PHE A 45 -6.68 -4.62 3.00
N GLU A 46 -6.95 -5.92 3.03
CA GLU A 46 -7.57 -6.57 4.18
C GLU A 46 -6.83 -7.89 4.38
N ARG A 47 -5.92 -7.93 5.36
CA ARG A 47 -5.06 -9.10 5.56
C ARG A 47 -4.81 -9.41 7.01
N THR A 48 -4.47 -10.66 7.25
CA THR A 48 -4.14 -11.16 8.58
C THR A 48 -2.64 -11.03 8.82
N ALA A 49 -2.26 -10.49 9.95
CA ALA A 49 -0.86 -10.39 10.36
C ALA A 49 -0.78 -10.24 11.88
N PRO A 50 0.39 -10.49 12.47
CA PRO A 50 0.57 -10.30 13.91
C PRO A 50 0.35 -8.86 14.35
N THR A 51 0.80 -7.90 13.57
CA THR A 51 0.63 -6.47 13.87
C THR A 51 0.26 -5.70 12.61
N LEU A 52 -0.38 -4.56 12.81
CA LEU A 52 -0.70 -3.65 11.70
C LEU A 52 0.56 -3.19 10.98
N ARG A 53 1.62 -2.89 11.74
CA ARG A 53 2.89 -2.46 11.15
C ARG A 53 3.46 -3.50 10.21
N GLU A 54 3.49 -4.77 10.63
CA GLU A 54 4.01 -5.85 9.79
C GLU A 54 3.17 -6.03 8.53
N ALA A 55 1.84 -5.92 8.66
CA ALA A 55 0.95 -6.02 7.52
C ALA A 55 1.26 -4.92 6.49
N ILE A 56 1.43 -3.70 6.95
CA ILE A 56 1.69 -2.55 6.07
C ILE A 56 3.05 -2.64 5.41
N LEU A 57 4.11 -2.96 6.17
CA LEU A 57 5.45 -3.05 5.61
C LEU A 57 5.56 -4.15 4.57
N ALA A 58 4.92 -5.28 4.82
CA ALA A 58 4.88 -6.37 3.84
C ALA A 58 4.15 -5.94 2.58
N ALA A 59 3.02 -5.24 2.72
CA ALA A 59 2.25 -4.76 1.59
C ALA A 59 3.05 -3.78 0.73
N ILE A 60 3.77 -2.85 1.34
CA ILE A 60 4.62 -1.89 0.62
C ILE A 60 5.69 -2.63 -0.19
N ARG A 61 6.35 -3.61 0.42
CA ARG A 61 7.37 -4.41 -0.28
C ARG A 61 6.79 -5.18 -1.46
N GLU A 62 5.60 -5.75 -1.28
CA GLU A 62 4.94 -6.51 -2.35
C GLU A 62 4.58 -5.60 -3.52
N VAL A 63 4.06 -4.41 -3.25
CA VAL A 63 3.70 -3.45 -4.29
C VAL A 63 4.95 -2.98 -5.05
N GLU A 64 6.02 -2.68 -4.35
CA GLU A 64 7.26 -2.24 -5.00
C GLU A 64 7.93 -3.34 -5.79
N ARG A 65 7.78 -4.59 -5.34
CA ARG A 65 8.30 -5.76 -6.04
C ARG A 65 7.56 -6.06 -7.34
N ALA A 66 6.35 -5.56 -7.50
CA ALA A 66 5.59 -5.75 -8.73
C ALA A 66 6.29 -5.12 -9.93
N ASP A 67 7.15 -4.13 -9.68
CA ASP A 67 7.99 -3.50 -10.70
C ASP A 67 7.21 -2.96 -11.90
N VAL A 68 6.14 -2.25 -11.60
CA VAL A 68 5.26 -1.65 -12.61
C VAL A 68 5.30 -0.11 -12.57
N GLY A 69 6.35 0.46 -11.99
CA GLY A 69 6.51 1.90 -11.88
C GLY A 69 5.66 2.55 -10.82
N VAL A 70 5.11 1.75 -9.91
CA VAL A 70 4.22 2.23 -8.84
C VAL A 70 4.98 2.25 -7.52
N ARG A 71 4.78 3.31 -6.75
CA ARG A 71 5.41 3.44 -5.43
C ARG A 71 4.37 3.84 -4.40
N ALA A 72 4.55 3.36 -3.17
CA ALA A 72 3.71 3.77 -2.07
C ALA A 72 4.12 5.16 -1.60
N LEU A 73 3.17 6.09 -1.59
CA LEU A 73 3.40 7.45 -1.12
C LEU A 73 3.09 7.60 0.37
N ARG A 74 2.01 6.99 0.81
CA ARG A 74 1.58 7.04 2.20
C ARG A 74 0.58 5.95 2.50
N VAL A 75 0.29 5.78 3.78
CA VAL A 75 -0.66 4.79 4.28
C VAL A 75 -1.80 5.53 4.99
N GLU A 76 -3.02 5.03 4.81
CA GLU A 76 -4.20 5.51 5.53
C GLU A 76 -4.82 4.35 6.30
N SER A 77 -5.05 4.55 7.60
CA SER A 77 -5.67 3.57 8.46
C SER A 77 -6.04 4.23 9.79
N GLU A 78 -6.69 3.46 10.65
CA GLU A 78 -7.07 3.93 11.98
C GLU A 78 -5.93 3.88 13.01
N GLY A 79 -4.84 3.17 12.73
CA GLY A 79 -3.70 3.07 13.62
C GLY A 79 -2.78 4.28 13.57
N ALA A 80 -3.21 5.40 14.12
CA ALA A 80 -2.58 6.69 13.89
C ALA A 80 -1.07 6.77 14.16
N ASN A 81 -0.61 6.21 15.28
CA ASN A 81 0.81 6.31 15.65
C ASN A 81 1.72 5.52 14.70
N VAL A 82 1.31 4.30 14.37
CA VAL A 82 2.05 3.43 13.46
C VAL A 82 2.07 4.06 12.07
N ILE A 83 0.94 4.59 11.64
CA ILE A 83 0.79 5.20 10.32
C ILE A 83 1.66 6.45 10.18
N ALA A 84 1.69 7.30 11.20
CA ALA A 84 2.51 8.52 11.16
C ALA A 84 3.98 8.21 10.95
N LYS A 85 4.50 7.19 11.62
CA LYS A 85 5.90 6.80 11.48
C LYS A 85 6.19 6.23 10.09
N ILE A 86 5.31 5.38 9.60
CA ILE A 86 5.48 4.77 8.27
C ILE A 86 5.43 5.85 7.20
N ASN A 87 4.49 6.79 7.30
CA ASN A 87 4.38 7.87 6.33
C ASN A 87 5.63 8.77 6.34
N ALA A 88 6.19 9.04 7.50
CA ALA A 88 7.43 9.79 7.60
C ALA A 88 8.57 9.08 6.87
N ASP A 89 8.67 7.75 7.05
CA ASP A 89 9.69 6.94 6.38
C ASP A 89 9.50 6.96 4.86
N LEU A 90 8.26 6.87 4.39
CA LEU A 90 7.94 6.91 2.96
C LEU A 90 8.30 8.25 2.31
N LEU A 91 8.13 9.33 3.05
CA LEU A 91 8.49 10.67 2.57
C LEU A 91 9.99 10.94 2.63
N GLY A 92 10.76 10.02 3.20
CA GLY A 92 12.19 10.21 3.37
C GLY A 92 12.55 11.19 4.46
N VAL A 93 11.62 11.45 5.36
CA VAL A 93 11.89 12.28 6.53
C VAL A 93 12.68 11.44 7.52
N VAL A 94 13.97 11.51 7.38
CA VAL A 94 14.83 10.70 8.20
C VAL A 94 15.02 11.38 9.53
N GLY A 95 14.67 10.70 10.48
CA GLY A 95 15.05 10.93 11.81
C GLY A 95 15.16 12.22 12.22
N GLY A 96 14.67 12.36 11.33
CA GLY A 96 14.72 13.41 11.96
C GLY A 96 15.05 12.77 13.09
#